data_84103b8319a5bcf9f4a8cd32d8ee07ae
#
_entry.id   84103b8319a5bcf9f4a8cd32d8ee07ae
#
_cell.length_a   1.000
_cell.length_b   1.000
_cell.length_c   1.000
_cell.angle_alpha   90.00
_cell.angle_beta   90.00
_cell.angle_gamma   90.00
#
_symmetry.space_group_name_H-M   'P 1'
#
loop_
_entity.id
_entity.type
_entity.pdbx_description
1 polymer ?
#
loop_
_entity_poly.entity_id
_entity_poly.type
_entity_poly.pdbx_seq_one_letter_code
_entity_poly.pdbx_strand_id
1 'polypeptide(L)'
;MDKGEELDYTTLSVFLKYIANSSISNIHICGYNIFQYPQWNKLLDALDRIHAMKSLYVSCSQLEDFQDRYRVALAEQFEYVIIVDREHPLKESVVTNVLEKQLHVKWNFYVASKDEYYIVQEQIERYHLDKYSVKPVFTGDNLDFFSEFVFLTEEDIRNTSLNKRQIFANQLINANDFGKFTVSPQGSVFVNINFPSCGKIATDSIHSLIRYELVNGDLWFRTRSEQPCSDCKYQWLCPSPSNYELVLNKQNLCYKE
;
A
#
# COMPACT_ATOMS: atom_id res chain seq x y z
N MET A 1 -2.34 -14.81 -5.16
CA MET A 1 -1.12 -15.32 -4.48
C MET A 1 -1.33 -16.80 -4.25
N ASP A 2 -0.41 -17.64 -4.70
CA ASP A 2 -0.49 -19.07 -4.42
C ASP A 2 -0.43 -19.33 -2.91
N LYS A 3 -1.39 -20.12 -2.44
CA LYS A 3 -1.51 -20.54 -1.02
C LYS A 3 -0.37 -21.51 -0.67
N GLY A 4 0.85 -21.08 -0.53
CA GLY A 4 1.91 -22.03 -0.18
C GLY A 4 3.33 -21.51 -0.17
N GLU A 5 3.59 -20.31 -0.66
CA GLU A 5 4.93 -19.75 -0.61
C GLU A 5 5.04 -18.77 0.56
N GLU A 6 5.93 -19.08 1.48
CA GLU A 6 6.24 -18.25 2.64
C GLU A 6 7.68 -17.79 2.55
N LEU A 7 7.93 -16.54 2.91
CA LEU A 7 9.29 -16.01 2.97
C LEU A 7 10.09 -16.74 4.08
N ASP A 8 11.19 -17.36 3.70
CA ASP A 8 12.07 -18.04 4.66
C ASP A 8 12.60 -17.07 5.74
N TYR A 9 12.38 -17.43 7.00
CA TYR A 9 12.77 -16.58 8.12
C TYR A 9 14.27 -16.40 8.22
N THR A 10 15.08 -17.40 7.84
CA THR A 10 16.54 -17.32 7.92
C THR A 10 17.05 -16.19 7.04
N THR A 11 16.57 -16.17 5.79
CA THR A 11 16.86 -15.13 4.81
C THR A 11 16.31 -13.77 5.26
N LEU A 12 15.03 -13.74 5.70
CA LEU A 12 14.38 -12.52 6.18
C LEU A 12 15.11 -11.92 7.39
N SER A 13 15.55 -12.76 8.35
CA SER A 13 16.21 -12.29 9.59
C SER A 13 17.54 -11.57 9.32
N VAL A 14 18.28 -12.00 8.30
CA VAL A 14 19.51 -11.31 7.87
C VAL A 14 19.17 -9.94 7.29
N PHE A 15 18.17 -9.86 6.43
CA PHE A 15 17.72 -8.61 5.85
C PHE A 15 17.19 -7.64 6.92
N LEU A 16 16.38 -8.12 7.87
CA LEU A 16 15.87 -7.32 8.99
C LEU A 16 17.01 -6.72 9.85
N LYS A 17 18.12 -7.44 10.05
CA LYS A 17 19.30 -6.88 10.74
C LYS A 17 19.94 -5.72 9.97
N TYR A 18 19.95 -5.77 8.65
CA TYR A 18 20.44 -4.64 7.84
C TYR A 18 19.51 -3.44 7.95
N ILE A 19 18.20 -3.64 7.85
CA ILE A 19 17.25 -2.54 7.95
C ILE A 19 17.13 -1.96 9.35
N ALA A 20 17.40 -2.71 10.39
CA ALA A 20 17.44 -2.21 11.77
C ALA A 20 18.49 -1.10 11.98
N ASN A 21 19.55 -1.10 11.17
CA ASN A 21 20.60 -0.08 11.19
C ASN A 21 20.43 1.00 10.10
N SER A 22 19.26 1.04 9.44
CA SER A 22 18.95 2.00 8.39
C SER A 22 17.88 2.99 8.84
N SER A 23 17.70 4.08 8.07
CA SER A 23 16.68 5.09 8.36
C SER A 23 15.33 4.75 7.72
N ILE A 24 14.88 3.50 7.83
CA ILE A 24 13.55 3.10 7.35
C ILE A 24 12.49 3.64 8.29
N SER A 25 11.51 4.34 7.74
CA SER A 25 10.42 4.96 8.51
C SER A 25 9.20 4.06 8.65
N ASN A 26 8.93 3.17 7.68
CA ASN A 26 7.73 2.35 7.66
C ASN A 26 8.03 0.92 7.22
N ILE A 27 7.39 -0.05 7.87
CA ILE A 27 7.39 -1.47 7.50
C ILE A 27 5.95 -1.92 7.39
N HIS A 28 5.57 -2.43 6.23
CA HIS A 28 4.25 -3.00 5.97
C HIS A 28 4.36 -4.52 5.85
N ILE A 29 3.56 -5.24 6.60
CA ILE A 29 3.52 -6.69 6.60
C ILE A 29 2.17 -7.11 6.01
N CYS A 30 2.24 -7.83 4.90
CA CYS A 30 1.08 -8.28 4.14
C CYS A 30 1.20 -9.78 3.86
N GLY A 31 0.10 -10.48 3.81
CA GLY A 31 0.05 -11.89 3.45
C GLY A 31 -1.37 -12.43 3.49
N TYR A 32 -1.57 -13.65 2.98
CA TYR A 32 -2.88 -14.29 2.98
C TYR A 32 -3.40 -14.49 4.41
N ASN A 33 -2.54 -15.00 5.31
CA ASN A 33 -2.81 -15.06 6.76
C ASN A 33 -1.48 -14.91 7.51
N ILE A 34 -1.16 -13.68 7.87
CA ILE A 34 0.12 -13.35 8.52
C ILE A 34 0.29 -14.00 9.88
N PHE A 35 -0.82 -14.29 10.59
CA PHE A 35 -0.78 -14.92 11.93
C PHE A 35 -0.45 -16.41 11.88
N GLN A 36 -0.58 -17.04 10.71
CA GLN A 36 -0.18 -18.43 10.49
C GLN A 36 1.29 -18.58 10.07
N TYR A 37 2.04 -17.47 9.94
CA TYR A 37 3.45 -17.55 9.61
C TYR A 37 4.21 -18.38 10.65
N PRO A 38 4.92 -19.47 10.26
CA PRO A 38 5.49 -20.45 11.21
C PRO A 38 6.47 -19.85 12.20
N GLN A 39 7.15 -18.77 11.81
CA GLN A 39 8.15 -18.11 12.64
C GLN A 39 7.66 -16.77 13.18
N TRP A 40 6.33 -16.60 13.36
CA TRP A 40 5.69 -15.34 13.74
C TRP A 40 6.32 -14.70 14.98
N ASN A 41 6.53 -15.44 16.05
CA ASN A 41 7.12 -14.91 17.30
C ASN A 41 8.54 -14.38 17.06
N LYS A 42 9.35 -15.12 16.28
CA LYS A 42 10.72 -14.65 15.95
C LYS A 42 10.71 -13.40 15.07
N LEU A 43 9.72 -13.31 14.18
CA LEU A 43 9.52 -12.11 13.36
C LEU A 43 9.19 -10.91 14.23
N LEU A 44 8.28 -11.07 15.20
CA LEU A 44 7.94 -10.01 16.15
C LEU A 44 9.14 -9.53 16.93
N ASP A 45 9.94 -10.45 17.50
CA ASP A 45 11.17 -10.13 18.25
C ASP A 45 12.20 -9.37 17.38
N ALA A 46 12.26 -9.70 16.08
CA ALA A 46 13.14 -9.00 15.15
C ALA A 46 12.62 -7.60 14.82
N LEU A 47 11.31 -7.46 14.61
CA LEU A 47 10.65 -6.17 14.32
C LEU A 47 10.68 -5.21 15.50
N ASP A 48 10.61 -5.71 16.74
CA ASP A 48 10.67 -4.89 17.95
C ASP A 48 11.98 -4.06 18.04
N ARG A 49 13.04 -4.60 17.48
CA ARG A 49 14.36 -3.95 17.43
C ARG A 49 14.50 -2.86 16.37
N ILE A 50 13.49 -2.67 15.53
CA ILE A 50 13.52 -1.72 14.42
C ILE A 50 12.69 -0.49 14.78
N HIS A 51 13.31 0.68 14.79
CA HIS A 51 12.65 1.95 15.03
C HIS A 51 11.95 2.46 13.76
N ALA A 52 10.81 1.86 13.44
CA ALA A 52 9.98 2.22 12.32
C ALA A 52 8.49 2.06 12.70
N MET A 53 7.60 2.80 12.04
CA MET A 53 6.18 2.51 12.09
C MET A 53 5.92 1.15 11.43
N LYS A 54 5.12 0.32 12.05
CA LYS A 54 4.81 -1.02 11.57
C LYS A 54 3.32 -1.14 11.32
N SER A 55 2.94 -1.58 10.13
CA SER A 55 1.54 -1.79 9.76
C SER A 55 1.30 -3.24 9.36
N LEU A 56 0.26 -3.85 9.92
CA LEU A 56 -0.20 -5.18 9.59
C LEU A 56 -1.43 -5.09 8.69
N TYR A 57 -1.34 -5.63 7.49
CA TYR A 57 -2.46 -5.70 6.55
C TYR A 57 -3.23 -7.00 6.78
N VAL A 58 -4.47 -6.89 7.23
CA VAL A 58 -5.31 -8.01 7.62
C VAL A 58 -6.71 -7.86 7.02
N SER A 59 -7.34 -8.97 6.65
CA SER A 59 -8.75 -8.96 6.26
C SER A 59 -9.68 -9.00 7.48
N CYS A 60 -10.94 -8.63 7.29
CA CYS A 60 -11.95 -8.71 8.35
C CYS A 60 -12.06 -10.12 8.95
N SER A 61 -12.01 -11.16 8.10
CA SER A 61 -12.08 -12.55 8.55
C SER A 61 -10.90 -12.97 9.43
N GLN A 62 -9.70 -12.47 9.14
CA GLN A 62 -8.51 -12.72 9.96
C GLN A 62 -8.62 -12.11 11.36
N LEU A 63 -9.29 -10.98 11.48
CA LEU A 63 -9.53 -10.35 12.79
C LEU A 63 -10.60 -11.06 13.61
N GLU A 64 -11.58 -11.71 12.98
CA GLU A 64 -12.55 -12.53 13.68
C GLU A 64 -11.87 -13.75 14.33
N ASP A 65 -10.93 -14.37 13.61
CA ASP A 65 -10.17 -15.54 14.08
C ASP A 65 -9.03 -15.16 15.04
N PHE A 66 -8.80 -13.87 15.24
CA PHE A 66 -7.70 -13.35 16.04
C PHE A 66 -7.88 -13.66 17.53
N GLN A 67 -7.33 -14.80 17.96
CA GLN A 67 -7.43 -15.29 19.34
C GLN A 67 -6.61 -14.47 20.34
N ASP A 68 -7.04 -14.48 21.58
CA ASP A 68 -6.55 -13.67 22.70
C ASP A 68 -5.03 -13.71 22.97
N ARG A 69 -4.38 -14.81 22.62
CA ARG A 69 -2.94 -14.99 22.87
C ARG A 69 -2.00 -14.07 22.04
N TYR A 70 -2.50 -13.44 20.98
CA TYR A 70 -1.73 -12.49 20.16
C TYR A 70 -2.01 -11.04 20.54
N ARG A 71 -2.93 -10.79 21.48
CA ARG A 71 -3.56 -9.51 21.74
C ARG A 71 -2.66 -8.45 22.38
N VAL A 72 -1.90 -8.82 23.39
CA VAL A 72 -1.27 -7.82 24.30
C VAL A 72 0.02 -7.28 23.70
N ALA A 73 0.82 -8.12 23.08
CA ALA A 73 2.11 -7.70 22.54
C ALA A 73 2.03 -6.93 21.22
N LEU A 74 0.91 -7.07 20.49
CA LEU A 74 0.75 -6.48 19.15
C LEU A 74 -0.04 -5.17 19.15
N ALA A 75 -0.95 -4.97 20.10
CA ALA A 75 -1.88 -3.84 20.08
C ALA A 75 -1.16 -2.47 20.08
N GLU A 76 -0.05 -2.35 20.79
CA GLU A 76 0.67 -1.09 20.96
C GLU A 76 1.77 -0.86 19.91
N GLN A 77 2.24 -1.93 19.25
CA GLN A 77 3.38 -1.86 18.33
C GLN A 77 3.01 -1.64 16.88
N PHE A 78 1.76 -1.96 16.50
CA PHE A 78 1.33 -1.99 15.12
C PHE A 78 0.08 -1.15 14.85
N GLU A 79 0.06 -0.50 13.69
CA GLU A 79 -1.18 -0.04 13.07
C GLU A 79 -1.77 -1.19 12.25
N TYR A 80 -3.05 -1.51 12.49
CA TYR A 80 -3.77 -2.51 11.69
C TYR A 80 -4.41 -1.83 10.49
N VAL A 81 -4.05 -2.27 9.29
CA VAL A 81 -4.71 -1.86 8.06
C VAL A 81 -5.72 -2.94 7.67
N ILE A 82 -6.99 -2.67 7.99
CA ILE A 82 -8.06 -3.64 7.77
C ILE A 82 -8.53 -3.54 6.32
N ILE A 83 -8.41 -4.64 5.60
CA ILE A 83 -8.86 -4.78 4.22
C ILE A 83 -10.33 -5.19 4.23
N VAL A 84 -11.16 -4.35 3.62
CA VAL A 84 -12.58 -4.59 3.40
C VAL A 84 -12.82 -4.63 1.90
N ASP A 85 -13.32 -5.73 1.40
CA ASP A 85 -13.66 -5.94 0.01
C ASP A 85 -14.88 -6.87 -0.12
N ARG A 86 -15.24 -7.23 -1.35
CA ARG A 86 -16.39 -8.11 -1.63
C ARG A 86 -16.23 -9.50 -1.00
N GLU A 87 -15.01 -10.01 -0.93
CA GLU A 87 -14.73 -11.34 -0.34
C GLU A 87 -14.66 -11.29 1.20
N HIS A 88 -14.27 -10.11 1.72
CA HIS A 88 -14.09 -9.86 3.16
C HIS A 88 -14.89 -8.61 3.59
N PRO A 89 -16.24 -8.70 3.58
CA PRO A 89 -17.10 -7.55 3.90
C PRO A 89 -16.95 -7.15 5.39
N LEU A 90 -17.18 -5.85 5.65
CA LEU A 90 -17.19 -5.33 7.01
C LEU A 90 -18.35 -5.94 7.80
N LYS A 91 -18.04 -6.50 8.96
CA LYS A 91 -19.02 -7.03 9.92
C LYS A 91 -19.03 -6.21 11.20
N GLU A 92 -20.19 -6.07 11.80
CA GLU A 92 -20.34 -5.35 13.07
C GLU A 92 -19.48 -5.96 14.20
N SER A 93 -19.36 -7.29 14.24
CA SER A 93 -18.48 -7.99 15.17
C SER A 93 -17.02 -7.54 15.10
N VAL A 94 -16.52 -7.25 13.90
CA VAL A 94 -15.15 -6.78 13.69
C VAL A 94 -14.99 -5.36 14.23
N VAL A 95 -15.95 -4.48 13.97
CA VAL A 95 -15.95 -3.10 14.46
C VAL A 95 -15.97 -3.09 15.99
N THR A 96 -16.90 -3.83 16.58
CA THR A 96 -17.02 -3.96 18.05
C THR A 96 -15.70 -4.48 18.65
N ASN A 97 -15.14 -5.51 18.07
CA ASN A 97 -13.88 -6.11 18.51
C ASN A 97 -12.70 -5.12 18.47
N VAL A 98 -12.62 -4.30 17.40
CA VAL A 98 -11.61 -3.24 17.25
C VAL A 98 -11.76 -2.18 18.35
N LEU A 99 -13.00 -1.74 18.62
CA LEU A 99 -13.29 -0.73 19.64
C LEU A 99 -13.02 -1.24 21.05
N GLU A 100 -13.49 -2.43 21.40
CA GLU A 100 -13.28 -3.04 22.72
C GLU A 100 -11.80 -3.25 23.04
N LYS A 101 -11.00 -3.57 22.04
CA LYS A 101 -9.56 -3.82 22.18
C LYS A 101 -8.71 -2.54 21.99
N GLN A 102 -9.32 -1.43 21.68
CA GLN A 102 -8.64 -0.15 21.43
C GLN A 102 -7.49 -0.28 20.41
N LEU A 103 -7.72 -1.04 19.34
CA LEU A 103 -6.70 -1.24 18.32
C LEU A 103 -6.48 0.05 17.51
N HIS A 104 -5.23 0.33 17.17
CA HIS A 104 -4.90 1.37 16.21
C HIS A 104 -5.20 0.88 14.81
N VAL A 105 -6.29 1.32 14.21
CA VAL A 105 -6.76 0.82 12.91
C VAL A 105 -6.85 1.90 11.86
N LYS A 106 -6.65 1.46 10.61
CA LYS A 106 -6.99 2.16 9.38
C LYS A 106 -7.80 1.23 8.50
N TRP A 107 -8.93 1.72 7.99
CA TRP A 107 -9.81 0.94 7.11
C TRP A 107 -9.49 1.20 5.65
N ASN A 108 -9.21 0.15 4.89
CA ASN A 108 -9.04 0.22 3.45
C ASN A 108 -10.18 -0.53 2.77
N PHE A 109 -11.12 0.24 2.20
CA PHE A 109 -12.24 -0.30 1.43
C PHE A 109 -11.85 -0.38 -0.04
N TYR A 110 -12.04 -1.55 -0.64
CA TYR A 110 -11.84 -1.79 -2.06
C TYR A 110 -13.20 -1.96 -2.72
N VAL A 111 -13.53 -1.12 -3.69
CA VAL A 111 -14.84 -1.05 -4.33
C VAL A 111 -14.71 -1.16 -5.85
N ALA A 112 -15.59 -1.93 -6.48
CA ALA A 112 -15.59 -2.16 -7.92
C ALA A 112 -16.86 -1.64 -8.63
N SER A 113 -17.83 -1.10 -7.88
CA SER A 113 -19.08 -0.55 -8.40
C SER A 113 -19.59 0.64 -7.58
N LYS A 114 -20.52 1.39 -8.14
CA LYS A 114 -21.21 2.48 -7.43
C LYS A 114 -22.01 1.96 -6.23
N ASP A 115 -22.66 0.83 -6.37
CA ASP A 115 -23.45 0.24 -5.31
C ASP A 115 -22.57 -0.13 -4.12
N GLU A 116 -21.40 -0.76 -4.37
CA GLU A 116 -20.40 -1.03 -3.34
C GLU A 116 -19.89 0.25 -2.69
N TYR A 117 -19.63 1.29 -3.49
CA TYR A 117 -19.19 2.58 -2.95
C TYR A 117 -20.24 3.18 -2.01
N TYR A 118 -21.51 3.21 -2.37
CA TYR A 118 -22.58 3.74 -1.49
C TYR A 118 -22.75 2.90 -0.23
N ILE A 119 -22.69 1.58 -0.32
CA ILE A 119 -22.72 0.69 0.85
C ILE A 119 -21.56 1.01 1.81
N VAL A 120 -20.37 1.23 1.26
CA VAL A 120 -19.20 1.60 2.07
C VAL A 120 -19.38 2.97 2.74
N GLN A 121 -19.91 3.97 2.04
CA GLN A 121 -20.20 5.29 2.63
C GLN A 121 -21.20 5.17 3.80
N GLU A 122 -22.26 4.40 3.62
CA GLU A 122 -23.25 4.13 4.67
C GLU A 122 -22.62 3.44 5.89
N GLN A 123 -21.71 2.47 5.66
CA GLN A 123 -20.99 1.80 6.74
C GLN A 123 -20.03 2.74 7.49
N ILE A 124 -19.31 3.60 6.76
CA ILE A 124 -18.41 4.59 7.36
C ILE A 124 -19.20 5.54 8.28
N GLU A 125 -20.33 6.05 7.82
CA GLU A 125 -21.22 6.91 8.60
C GLU A 125 -21.82 6.17 9.80
N ARG A 126 -22.37 4.99 9.59
CA ARG A 126 -23.01 4.16 10.60
C ARG A 126 -22.09 3.83 11.78
N TYR A 127 -20.84 3.48 11.48
CA TYR A 127 -19.85 3.05 12.47
C TYR A 127 -18.91 4.18 12.92
N HIS A 128 -19.08 5.41 12.41
CA HIS A 128 -18.25 6.58 12.70
C HIS A 128 -16.75 6.30 12.53
N LEU A 129 -16.37 5.75 11.37
CA LEU A 129 -14.99 5.34 11.11
C LEU A 129 -14.12 6.56 10.79
N ASP A 130 -13.14 6.89 11.64
CA ASP A 130 -12.32 8.10 11.51
C ASP A 130 -11.18 8.00 10.50
N LYS A 131 -10.52 6.82 10.44
CA LYS A 131 -9.35 6.60 9.59
C LYS A 131 -9.67 5.59 8.50
N TYR A 132 -10.06 6.08 7.34
CA TYR A 132 -10.38 5.20 6.20
C TYR A 132 -9.81 5.69 4.88
N SER A 133 -9.77 4.81 3.90
CA SER A 133 -9.60 5.14 2.49
C SER A 133 -10.47 4.23 1.63
N VAL A 134 -11.14 4.81 0.64
CA VAL A 134 -11.89 4.04 -0.37
C VAL A 134 -11.06 4.01 -1.65
N LYS A 135 -10.82 2.80 -2.17
CA LYS A 135 -9.97 2.55 -3.33
C LYS A 135 -10.77 1.84 -4.42
N PRO A 136 -10.96 2.48 -5.56
CA PRO A 136 -11.59 1.80 -6.70
C PRO A 136 -10.68 0.68 -7.22
N VAL A 137 -11.31 -0.44 -7.63
CA VAL A 137 -10.63 -1.60 -8.21
C VAL A 137 -11.12 -1.78 -9.64
N PHE A 138 -10.18 -1.90 -10.58
CA PHE A 138 -10.50 -2.24 -11.97
C PHE A 138 -10.65 -3.75 -12.11
N THR A 139 -11.82 -4.18 -12.60
CA THR A 139 -12.15 -5.62 -12.80
C THR A 139 -12.06 -6.05 -14.27
N GLY A 140 -11.76 -5.10 -15.17
CA GLY A 140 -11.72 -5.34 -16.62
C GLY A 140 -13.02 -4.96 -17.34
N ASP A 141 -14.14 -5.00 -16.66
CA ASP A 141 -15.49 -4.72 -17.19
C ASP A 141 -16.18 -3.51 -16.57
N ASN A 142 -15.59 -2.88 -15.55
CA ASN A 142 -16.16 -1.75 -14.81
C ASN A 142 -15.53 -0.39 -15.16
N LEU A 143 -15.12 -0.19 -16.40
CA LEU A 143 -14.38 1.01 -16.82
C LEU A 143 -15.13 2.31 -16.52
N ASP A 144 -16.45 2.35 -16.71
CA ASP A 144 -17.26 3.55 -16.48
C ASP A 144 -17.24 3.96 -15.01
N PHE A 145 -17.43 3.01 -14.10
CA PHE A 145 -17.29 3.24 -12.66
C PHE A 145 -15.87 3.66 -12.32
N PHE A 146 -14.89 2.89 -12.77
CA PHE A 146 -13.49 3.11 -12.43
C PHE A 146 -12.99 4.49 -12.91
N SER A 147 -13.36 4.90 -14.12
CA SER A 147 -12.97 6.22 -14.65
C SER A 147 -13.61 7.38 -13.90
N GLU A 148 -14.85 7.25 -13.45
CA GLU A 148 -15.52 8.29 -12.66
C GLU A 148 -14.79 8.58 -11.32
N PHE A 149 -14.18 7.56 -10.71
CA PHE A 149 -13.50 7.68 -9.41
C PHE A 149 -11.99 7.92 -9.51
N VAL A 150 -11.39 7.64 -10.66
CA VAL A 150 -9.93 7.67 -10.82
C VAL A 150 -9.47 8.77 -11.76
N PHE A 151 -10.28 9.11 -12.77
CA PHE A 151 -9.91 10.15 -13.73
C PHE A 151 -10.13 11.53 -13.11
N LEU A 152 -9.19 12.42 -13.41
CA LEU A 152 -9.18 13.78 -12.91
C LEU A 152 -9.77 14.73 -13.96
N THR A 153 -10.72 15.53 -13.54
CA THR A 153 -11.19 16.69 -14.30
C THR A 153 -10.23 17.87 -14.13
N GLU A 154 -10.34 18.88 -14.98
CA GLU A 154 -9.58 20.13 -14.82
C GLU A 154 -9.91 20.81 -13.48
N GLU A 155 -11.14 20.69 -13.02
CA GLU A 155 -11.59 21.24 -11.75
C GLU A 155 -10.94 20.52 -10.56
N ASP A 156 -10.85 19.20 -10.58
CA ASP A 156 -10.17 18.43 -9.54
C ASP A 156 -8.71 18.85 -9.40
N ILE A 157 -8.02 19.03 -10.53
CA ILE A 157 -6.61 19.45 -10.56
C ILE A 157 -6.46 20.89 -10.02
N ARG A 158 -7.33 21.81 -10.40
CA ARG A 158 -7.29 23.19 -9.92
C ARG A 158 -7.59 23.32 -8.43
N ASN A 159 -8.52 22.52 -7.93
CA ASN A 159 -8.92 22.51 -6.53
C ASN A 159 -7.92 21.78 -5.63
N THR A 160 -6.95 21.06 -6.20
CA THR A 160 -5.90 20.40 -5.43
C THR A 160 -4.99 21.43 -4.79
N SER A 161 -5.02 21.52 -3.45
CA SER A 161 -4.16 22.42 -2.69
C SER A 161 -2.79 21.80 -2.44
N LEU A 162 -1.86 22.02 -3.36
CA LEU A 162 -0.47 21.58 -3.22
C LEU A 162 0.40 22.73 -2.67
N ASN A 163 1.25 22.41 -1.70
CA ASN A 163 2.32 23.31 -1.30
C ASN A 163 3.51 23.21 -2.27
N LYS A 164 4.42 24.19 -2.20
CA LYS A 164 5.60 24.25 -3.08
C LYS A 164 6.45 22.97 -3.03
N ARG A 165 6.61 22.37 -1.85
CA ARG A 165 7.42 21.15 -1.69
C ARG A 165 6.80 19.97 -2.45
N GLN A 166 5.47 19.84 -2.44
CA GLN A 166 4.76 18.81 -3.19
C GLN A 166 4.89 19.01 -4.70
N ILE A 167 4.79 20.26 -5.18
CA ILE A 167 4.99 20.57 -6.60
C ILE A 167 6.41 20.19 -7.04
N PHE A 168 7.44 20.57 -6.28
CA PHE A 168 8.82 20.18 -6.57
C PHE A 168 9.02 18.65 -6.48
N ALA A 169 8.36 17.97 -5.54
CA ALA A 169 8.42 16.53 -5.48
C ALA A 169 7.83 15.88 -6.75
N ASN A 170 6.68 16.36 -7.24
CA ASN A 170 6.06 15.85 -8.48
C ASN A 170 6.96 16.05 -9.72
N GLN A 171 7.86 17.04 -9.70
CA GLN A 171 8.83 17.27 -10.78
C GLN A 171 9.98 16.25 -10.76
N LEU A 172 10.35 15.75 -9.60
CA LEU A 172 11.61 15.04 -9.40
C LEU A 172 11.44 13.56 -9.09
N ILE A 173 10.35 13.18 -8.44
CA ILE A 173 10.16 11.83 -7.94
C ILE A 173 8.72 11.34 -8.16
N ASN A 174 8.58 10.02 -8.20
CA ASN A 174 7.27 9.38 -8.14
C ASN A 174 6.84 9.18 -6.68
N ALA A 175 5.87 9.94 -6.20
CA ALA A 175 5.39 9.84 -4.82
C ALA A 175 4.78 8.47 -4.46
N ASN A 176 4.36 7.69 -5.46
CA ASN A 176 3.80 6.34 -5.25
C ASN A 176 4.88 5.29 -5.02
N ASP A 177 6.03 5.43 -5.67
CA ASP A 177 7.08 4.41 -5.71
C ASP A 177 8.36 4.83 -4.96
N PHE A 178 8.66 6.14 -4.86
CA PHE A 178 9.92 6.64 -4.30
C PHE A 178 10.16 6.17 -2.87
N GLY A 179 11.35 5.59 -2.64
CA GLY A 179 11.77 5.10 -1.33
C GLY A 179 11.06 3.85 -0.85
N LYS A 180 10.31 3.15 -1.71
CA LYS A 180 9.58 1.93 -1.38
C LYS A 180 10.24 0.70 -1.99
N PHE A 181 10.24 -0.38 -1.23
CA PHE A 181 10.56 -1.71 -1.71
C PHE A 181 9.52 -2.71 -1.22
N THR A 182 9.16 -3.64 -2.09
CA THR A 182 8.31 -4.79 -1.78
C THR A 182 9.12 -6.06 -1.88
N VAL A 183 9.08 -6.90 -0.85
CA VAL A 183 9.75 -8.20 -0.83
C VAL A 183 8.70 -9.29 -1.06
N SER A 184 8.89 -10.11 -2.09
CA SER A 184 8.00 -11.24 -2.37
C SER A 184 8.29 -12.42 -1.45
N PRO A 185 7.39 -13.44 -1.39
CA PRO A 185 7.64 -14.69 -0.66
C PRO A 185 8.91 -15.42 -1.09
N GLN A 186 9.33 -15.27 -2.35
CA GLN A 186 10.57 -15.85 -2.90
C GLN A 186 11.83 -15.04 -2.56
N GLY A 187 11.68 -13.95 -1.80
CA GLY A 187 12.78 -13.06 -1.43
C GLY A 187 13.24 -12.11 -2.52
N SER A 188 12.52 -12.02 -3.64
CA SER A 188 12.78 -11.04 -4.69
C SER A 188 12.30 -9.66 -4.24
N VAL A 189 13.08 -8.62 -4.57
CA VAL A 189 12.81 -7.23 -4.19
C VAL A 189 12.34 -6.45 -5.41
N PHE A 190 11.26 -5.71 -5.21
CA PHE A 190 10.63 -4.87 -6.25
C PHE A 190 10.48 -3.45 -5.73
N VAL A 191 10.70 -2.48 -6.57
CA VAL A 191 10.25 -1.10 -6.33
C VAL A 191 8.73 -1.04 -6.49
N ASN A 192 8.23 -1.66 -7.55
CA ASN A 192 6.81 -1.84 -7.82
C ASN A 192 6.62 -3.25 -8.40
N ILE A 193 5.72 -4.04 -7.83
CA ILE A 193 5.52 -5.45 -8.15
C ILE A 193 5.07 -5.71 -9.60
N ASN A 194 4.58 -4.68 -10.29
CA ASN A 194 4.20 -4.75 -11.70
C ASN A 194 5.40 -4.65 -12.67
N PHE A 195 6.59 -4.50 -12.15
CA PHE A 195 7.83 -4.37 -12.91
C PHE A 195 8.84 -5.45 -12.50
N PRO A 196 9.92 -5.66 -13.27
CA PRO A 196 10.97 -6.60 -12.89
C PRO A 196 11.56 -6.34 -11.50
N SER A 197 12.00 -7.39 -10.85
CA SER A 197 12.68 -7.28 -9.56
C SER A 197 14.03 -6.56 -9.71
N CYS A 198 14.37 -5.73 -8.73
CA CYS A 198 15.65 -5.01 -8.67
C CYS A 198 16.73 -5.78 -7.89
N GLY A 199 16.40 -6.95 -7.31
CA GLY A 199 17.35 -7.79 -6.58
C GLY A 199 16.68 -8.81 -5.67
N LYS A 200 17.45 -9.39 -4.75
CA LYS A 200 17.00 -10.41 -3.79
C LYS A 200 17.55 -10.14 -2.39
N ILE A 201 16.76 -10.32 -1.35
CA ILE A 201 17.19 -10.11 0.04
C ILE A 201 18.26 -11.11 0.51
N ALA A 202 18.41 -12.25 -0.19
CA ALA A 202 19.42 -13.26 0.12
C ALA A 202 20.85 -12.83 -0.26
N THR A 203 20.97 -11.98 -1.29
CA THR A 203 22.27 -11.61 -1.89
C THR A 203 22.56 -10.12 -1.81
N ASP A 204 21.51 -9.30 -1.74
CA ASP A 204 21.63 -7.86 -1.87
C ASP A 204 21.37 -7.15 -0.54
N SER A 205 22.23 -6.19 -0.21
CA SER A 205 22.00 -5.29 0.92
C SER A 205 21.00 -4.20 0.54
N ILE A 206 20.33 -3.61 1.54
CA ILE A 206 19.43 -2.47 1.30
C ILE A 206 20.15 -1.31 0.59
N HIS A 207 21.42 -1.08 0.89
CA HIS A 207 22.22 -0.04 0.23
C HIS A 207 22.48 -0.34 -1.25
N SER A 208 22.74 -1.62 -1.60
CA SER A 208 22.92 -2.02 -3.00
C SER A 208 21.61 -1.87 -3.80
N LEU A 209 20.48 -2.22 -3.19
CA LEU A 209 19.15 -2.05 -3.80
C LEU A 209 18.81 -0.57 -4.04
N ILE A 210 19.04 0.28 -3.02
CA ILE A 210 18.84 1.74 -3.16
C ILE A 210 19.75 2.29 -4.25
N ARG A 211 21.04 1.92 -4.24
CA ARG A 211 22.00 2.39 -5.25
C ARG A 211 21.61 1.92 -6.65
N TYR A 212 21.13 0.68 -6.78
CA TYR A 212 20.67 0.15 -8.07
C TYR A 212 19.54 1.03 -8.63
N GLU A 213 18.52 1.31 -7.82
CA GLU A 213 17.38 2.12 -8.26
C GLU A 213 17.77 3.59 -8.56
N LEU A 214 18.66 4.18 -7.76
CA LEU A 214 19.16 5.54 -7.99
C LEU A 214 20.00 5.70 -9.27
N VAL A 215 20.68 4.64 -9.71
CA VAL A 215 21.61 4.70 -10.84
C VAL A 215 21.02 4.10 -12.11
N ASN A 216 20.28 3.01 -12.00
CA ASN A 216 19.80 2.21 -13.12
C ASN A 216 18.26 2.09 -13.17
N GLY A 217 17.57 2.47 -12.10
CA GLY A 217 16.13 2.37 -12.03
C GLY A 217 15.45 3.64 -12.53
N ASP A 218 14.22 3.46 -13.04
CA ASP A 218 13.42 4.55 -13.55
C ASP A 218 12.16 4.82 -12.69
N LEU A 219 11.81 3.87 -11.81
CA LEU A 219 10.50 3.89 -11.15
C LEU A 219 10.39 4.97 -10.08
N TRP A 220 11.46 5.21 -9.32
CA TRP A 220 11.49 6.29 -8.34
C TRP A 220 11.43 7.67 -8.96
N PHE A 221 11.84 7.80 -10.24
CA PHE A 221 11.92 9.05 -10.97
C PHE A 221 10.89 9.13 -12.11
N ARG A 222 9.97 8.18 -12.19
CA ARG A 222 8.88 8.18 -13.16
C ARG A 222 7.92 9.32 -12.87
N THR A 223 8.07 10.43 -13.56
CA THR A 223 7.23 11.61 -13.46
C THR A 223 6.35 11.76 -14.71
N ARG A 224 5.52 12.80 -14.75
CA ARG A 224 4.67 13.10 -15.92
C ARG A 224 5.44 13.84 -17.01
N SER A 225 6.61 13.33 -17.38
CA SER A 225 7.52 13.92 -18.38
C SER A 225 7.22 13.51 -19.83
N GLU A 226 6.33 12.56 -20.05
CA GLU A 226 5.96 12.06 -21.38
C GLU A 226 4.69 12.73 -21.90
N GLN A 227 4.50 12.67 -23.23
CA GLN A 227 3.28 13.12 -23.88
C GLN A 227 2.05 12.32 -23.41
N PRO A 228 0.88 12.94 -23.25
CA PRO A 228 0.56 14.36 -23.47
C PRO A 228 0.86 15.25 -22.24
N CYS A 229 1.35 14.69 -21.14
CA CYS A 229 1.54 15.43 -19.88
C CYS A 229 2.68 16.46 -19.95
N SER A 230 3.74 16.19 -20.74
CA SER A 230 4.88 17.10 -20.88
C SER A 230 4.50 18.49 -21.38
N ASP A 231 3.46 18.62 -22.20
CA ASP A 231 2.97 19.87 -22.75
C ASP A 231 1.77 20.44 -21.97
N CYS A 232 1.38 19.79 -20.88
CA CYS A 232 0.22 20.20 -20.10
C CYS A 232 0.58 21.29 -19.08
N LYS A 233 -0.16 22.40 -19.08
CA LYS A 233 0.02 23.50 -18.11
C LYS A 233 -0.17 23.06 -16.63
N TYR A 234 -0.83 21.92 -16.40
CA TYR A 234 -1.09 21.34 -15.08
C TYR A 234 -0.15 20.19 -14.72
N GLN A 235 0.86 19.90 -15.54
CA GLN A 235 1.75 18.75 -15.42
C GLN A 235 2.17 18.44 -13.97
N TRP A 236 2.62 19.47 -13.25
CA TRP A 236 3.17 19.31 -11.91
C TRP A 236 2.15 19.46 -10.77
N LEU A 237 0.90 19.80 -11.12
CA LEU A 237 -0.22 19.80 -10.19
C LEU A 237 -0.91 18.43 -10.14
N CYS A 238 -0.72 17.59 -11.16
CA CYS A 238 -1.25 16.23 -11.18
C CYS A 238 -0.46 15.32 -10.22
N PRO A 239 -1.12 14.31 -9.62
CA PRO A 239 -0.45 13.26 -8.87
C PRO A 239 0.59 12.53 -9.73
N SER A 240 1.62 11.98 -9.12
CA SER A 240 2.58 11.10 -9.81
C SER A 240 1.88 9.93 -10.52
N PRO A 241 2.46 9.42 -11.64
CA PRO A 241 1.96 8.22 -12.29
C PRO A 241 1.77 7.06 -11.29
N SER A 242 0.66 6.36 -11.39
CA SER A 242 0.24 5.29 -10.49
C SER A 242 0.10 3.94 -11.20
N ASN A 243 -0.29 2.90 -10.48
CA ASN A 243 -0.62 1.61 -11.06
C ASN A 243 -1.96 1.64 -11.82
N TYR A 244 -2.79 2.66 -11.62
CA TYR A 244 -4.03 2.81 -12.37
C TYR A 244 -3.78 3.08 -13.86
N GLU A 245 -2.78 3.91 -14.19
CA GLU A 245 -2.36 4.10 -15.58
C GLU A 245 -1.88 2.79 -16.21
N LEU A 246 -1.14 1.97 -15.45
CA LEU A 246 -0.66 0.67 -15.95
C LEU A 246 -1.81 -0.29 -16.27
N VAL A 247 -2.76 -0.42 -15.36
CA VAL A 247 -3.92 -1.32 -15.52
C VAL A 247 -4.78 -0.92 -16.72
N LEU A 248 -4.93 0.39 -16.95
CA LEU A 248 -5.71 0.93 -18.07
C LEU A 248 -4.91 1.03 -19.37
N ASN A 249 -3.60 0.75 -19.34
CA ASN A 249 -2.67 0.99 -20.44
C ASN A 249 -2.77 2.43 -20.98
N LYS A 250 -2.79 3.41 -20.07
CA LYS A 250 -2.89 4.84 -20.37
C LYS A 250 -1.69 5.61 -19.85
N GLN A 251 -1.33 6.69 -20.52
CA GLN A 251 -0.24 7.59 -20.08
C GLN A 251 -0.71 8.60 -19.03
N ASN A 252 -2.01 8.81 -18.91
CA ASN A 252 -2.61 9.74 -17.96
C ASN A 252 -4.01 9.31 -17.54
N LEU A 253 -4.50 9.90 -16.47
CA LEU A 253 -5.86 9.70 -15.94
C LEU A 253 -6.64 11.02 -16.00
N CYS A 254 -6.65 11.69 -17.15
CA CYS A 254 -7.39 12.91 -17.38
C CYS A 254 -8.56 12.67 -18.33
N TYR A 255 -9.66 13.42 -18.12
CA TYR A 255 -10.76 13.51 -19.09
C TYR A 255 -10.41 14.37 -20.34
N LYS A 256 -9.24 15.01 -20.35
CA LYS A 256 -8.76 15.72 -21.56
C LYS A 256 -8.27 14.71 -22.58
N GLU A 257 -8.96 14.68 -23.71
CA GLU A 257 -8.43 14.17 -24.96
C GLU A 257 -7.32 15.08 -25.51
#